data_636a255fcffbba13ddbcd5fbabd6ecec
#
_entry.id   636a255fcffbba13ddbcd5fbabd6ecec
#
_cell.length_a   1.000
_cell.length_b   1.000
_cell.length_c   1.000
_cell.angle_alpha   90.00
_cell.angle_beta   90.00
_cell.angle_gamma   90.00
#
_symmetry.space_group_name_H-M   'P 1'
#
loop_
_entity.id
_entity.type
_entity.pdbx_description
1 polymer ?
#
loop_
_entity_poly.entity_id
_entity_poly.type
_entity_poly.pdbx_seq_one_letter_code
_entity_poly.pdbx_strand_id
1 'polypeptide(L)'
;MTSIAQISENEQMEITGTLKKFFTDYKVRDLLKACRAEKQKGHSAFEIFRYLLCLVFCDRSMYMQIMTGRYSEAFGKNTVYRFLNSVKTNWERLTCLLSARIINGSIRKLTGTDRQDVFIIDDSLFKRTGGKKTELCSRVFDHVSMKYKRGFRLLTLGWSDGNSFFPIIGRLLGSSKAHNMVGITKQFDQRSLAAKRRKQALSKATDVMLDMLKTALKAGHSAKYVLFDTWFSNPKDIIRIHSECRMNTIVSVGKKGPT
;
A
#
# COMPACT_ATOMS: atom_id res chain seq x y z
N MET A 1 -8.46 29.14 9.52
CA MET A 1 -7.13 28.52 9.66
C MET A 1 -7.12 27.73 10.97
N THR A 2 -7.28 26.42 10.90
CA THR A 2 -7.24 25.55 12.07
C THR A 2 -5.81 25.52 12.58
N SER A 3 -5.58 26.00 13.79
CA SER A 3 -4.31 25.92 14.50
C SER A 3 -3.92 24.43 14.65
N ILE A 4 -2.87 24.00 13.94
CA ILE A 4 -2.28 22.69 14.17
C ILE A 4 -1.60 22.75 15.54
N ALA A 5 -2.16 22.02 16.50
CA ALA A 5 -1.59 21.92 17.85
C ALA A 5 -0.11 21.51 17.74
N GLN A 6 0.76 22.26 18.43
CA GLN A 6 2.17 21.89 18.54
C GLN A 6 2.25 20.66 19.43
N ILE A 7 2.78 19.56 18.90
CA ILE A 7 3.13 18.38 19.70
C ILE A 7 4.15 18.82 20.75
N SER A 8 3.89 18.55 22.01
CA SER A 8 4.80 18.91 23.11
C SER A 8 6.12 18.13 23.02
N GLU A 9 7.19 18.65 23.65
CA GLU A 9 8.49 17.95 23.66
C GLU A 9 8.40 16.56 24.29
N ASN A 10 7.56 16.39 25.31
CA ASN A 10 7.31 15.08 25.93
C ASN A 10 6.64 14.09 24.98
N GLU A 11 5.63 14.52 24.23
CA GLU A 11 4.99 13.70 23.19
C GLU A 11 5.96 13.35 22.06
N GLN A 12 6.85 14.25 21.67
CA GLN A 12 7.89 13.97 20.69
C GLN A 12 8.89 12.92 21.18
N MET A 13 9.29 12.97 22.45
CA MET A 13 10.17 11.97 23.05
C MET A 13 9.49 10.60 23.15
N GLU A 14 8.22 10.55 23.53
CA GLU A 14 7.44 9.32 23.61
C GLU A 14 7.24 8.68 22.24
N ILE A 15 6.86 9.47 21.23
CA ILE A 15 6.77 9.02 19.83
C ILE A 15 8.11 8.47 19.36
N THR A 16 9.21 9.15 19.64
CA THR A 16 10.56 8.73 19.25
C THR A 16 10.94 7.41 19.90
N GLY A 17 10.64 7.23 21.18
CA GLY A 17 10.88 5.99 21.92
C GLY A 17 10.09 4.81 21.37
N THR A 18 8.80 5.01 21.11
CA THR A 18 7.90 4.02 20.55
C THR A 18 8.33 3.61 19.14
N LEU A 19 8.70 4.57 18.28
CA LEU A 19 9.21 4.28 16.94
C LEU A 19 10.54 3.53 16.97
N LYS A 20 11.45 3.88 17.89
CA LYS A 20 12.72 3.16 18.05
C LYS A 20 12.48 1.69 18.42
N LYS A 21 11.57 1.43 19.36
CA LYS A 21 11.14 0.08 19.72
C LYS A 21 10.54 -0.66 18.53
N PHE A 22 9.60 -0.05 17.80
CA PHE A 22 9.00 -0.60 16.58
C PHE A 22 10.06 -1.01 15.54
N PHE A 23 11.03 -0.14 15.26
CA PHE A 23 12.09 -0.45 14.30
C PHE A 23 12.96 -1.63 14.73
N THR A 24 13.18 -1.76 16.02
CA THR A 24 13.99 -2.85 16.60
C THR A 24 13.21 -4.16 16.62
N ASP A 25 12.00 -4.16 17.16
CA ASP A 25 11.17 -5.36 17.34
C ASP A 25 10.85 -6.03 15.99
N TYR A 26 10.53 -5.21 14.99
CA TYR A 26 10.21 -5.71 13.65
C TYR A 26 11.41 -5.74 12.69
N LYS A 27 12.63 -5.45 13.18
CA LYS A 27 13.88 -5.50 12.40
C LYS A 27 13.76 -4.77 11.05
N VAL A 28 13.21 -3.55 11.07
CA VAL A 28 12.85 -2.81 9.85
C VAL A 28 14.07 -2.52 8.96
N ARG A 29 15.26 -2.35 9.56
CA ARG A 29 16.51 -2.18 8.80
C ARG A 29 16.80 -3.39 7.90
N ASP A 30 16.62 -4.61 8.41
CA ASP A 30 16.85 -5.83 7.64
C ASP A 30 15.81 -6.01 6.54
N LEU A 31 14.55 -5.58 6.80
CA LEU A 31 13.51 -5.58 5.78
C LEU A 31 13.83 -4.63 4.62
N LEU A 32 14.33 -3.43 4.92
CA LEU A 32 14.76 -2.48 3.89
C LEU A 32 15.85 -3.09 3.00
N LYS A 33 16.85 -3.74 3.60
CA LYS A 33 17.89 -4.48 2.87
C LYS A 33 17.30 -5.57 1.99
N ALA A 34 16.45 -6.44 2.55
CA ALA A 34 15.79 -7.51 1.82
C ALA A 34 14.94 -7.02 0.64
N CYS A 35 14.48 -5.77 0.70
CA CYS A 35 13.70 -5.10 -0.34
C CYS A 35 14.54 -4.25 -1.30
N ARG A 36 15.87 -4.36 -1.24
CA ARG A 36 16.82 -3.58 -2.05
C ARG A 36 16.71 -2.07 -1.86
N ALA A 37 16.31 -1.64 -0.66
CA ALA A 37 16.27 -0.25 -0.24
C ALA A 37 17.62 0.19 0.35
N GLU A 38 18.73 -0.20 -0.26
CA GLU A 38 20.07 0.15 0.18
C GLU A 38 20.66 1.28 -0.65
N LYS A 39 21.52 2.07 -0.01
CA LYS A 39 22.35 3.09 -0.65
C LYS A 39 23.81 2.77 -0.39
N GLN A 40 24.61 2.79 -1.44
CA GLN A 40 26.05 2.51 -1.35
C GLN A 40 26.86 3.71 -0.83
N LYS A 41 26.36 4.95 -1.04
CA LYS A 41 27.05 6.19 -0.63
C LYS A 41 26.05 7.19 -0.03
N GLY A 42 26.53 8.00 0.91
CA GLY A 42 25.78 9.06 1.59
C GLY A 42 24.87 8.54 2.69
N HIS A 43 23.79 9.26 3.00
CA HIS A 43 22.86 8.92 4.09
C HIS A 43 22.23 7.56 3.91
N SER A 44 22.09 6.80 4.99
CA SER A 44 21.54 5.45 4.95
C SER A 44 20.06 5.45 4.54
N ALA A 45 19.63 4.39 3.86
CA ALA A 45 18.23 4.22 3.50
C ALA A 45 17.33 4.15 4.73
N PHE A 46 17.84 3.60 5.84
CA PHE A 46 17.11 3.52 7.11
C PHE A 46 16.86 4.90 7.73
N GLU A 47 17.85 5.81 7.72
CA GLU A 47 17.67 7.18 8.22
C GLU A 47 16.60 7.93 7.44
N ILE A 48 16.65 7.85 6.10
CA ILE A 48 15.64 8.48 5.25
C ILE A 48 14.25 7.87 5.50
N PHE A 49 14.16 6.55 5.62
CA PHE A 49 12.90 5.86 5.91
C PHE A 49 12.35 6.23 7.28
N ARG A 50 13.21 6.26 8.31
CA ARG A 50 12.84 6.70 9.67
C ARG A 50 12.25 8.10 9.65
N TYR A 51 12.91 9.04 9.00
CA TYR A 51 12.43 10.41 8.85
C TYR A 51 11.03 10.43 8.19
N LEU A 52 10.87 9.75 7.06
CA LEU A 52 9.59 9.70 6.35
C LEU A 52 8.46 9.10 7.19
N LEU A 53 8.75 8.06 7.97
CA LEU A 53 7.75 7.46 8.85
C LEU A 53 7.40 8.41 10.01
N CYS A 54 8.37 9.11 10.60
CA CYS A 54 8.12 10.11 11.63
C CYS A 54 7.21 11.25 11.14
N LEU A 55 7.32 11.67 9.89
CA LEU A 55 6.44 12.71 9.32
C LEU A 55 4.95 12.35 9.40
N VAL A 56 4.60 11.06 9.28
CA VAL A 56 3.21 10.59 9.37
C VAL A 56 2.63 10.87 10.76
N PHE A 57 3.42 10.70 11.81
CA PHE A 57 2.98 10.94 13.19
C PHE A 57 2.97 12.43 13.57
N CYS A 58 3.72 13.25 12.84
CA CYS A 58 3.74 14.70 13.04
C CYS A 58 2.69 15.44 12.20
N ASP A 59 1.88 14.73 11.41
CA ASP A 59 0.92 15.30 10.45
C ASP A 59 1.54 16.41 9.58
N ARG A 60 2.77 16.20 9.15
CA ARG A 60 3.54 17.18 8.36
C ARG A 60 4.14 16.52 7.14
N SER A 61 4.24 17.29 6.07
CA SER A 61 5.05 16.89 4.91
C SER A 61 6.46 17.49 5.01
N MET A 62 7.43 16.86 4.36
CA MET A 62 8.76 17.41 4.21
C MET A 62 8.74 18.83 3.61
N TYR A 63 7.84 19.09 2.65
CA TYR A 63 7.65 20.41 2.06
C TYR A 63 7.26 21.43 3.13
N MET A 64 6.32 21.12 4.00
CA MET A 64 5.91 21.99 5.11
C MET A 64 7.07 22.29 6.06
N GLN A 65 7.88 21.29 6.39
CA GLN A 65 9.05 21.49 7.26
C GLN A 65 10.08 22.43 6.63
N ILE A 66 10.37 22.28 5.33
CA ILE A 66 11.29 23.17 4.61
C ILE A 66 10.74 24.60 4.56
N MET A 67 9.46 24.78 4.22
CA MET A 67 8.86 26.11 4.11
C MET A 67 8.74 26.84 5.45
N THR A 68 8.63 26.11 6.56
CA THR A 68 8.54 26.69 7.91
C THR A 68 9.87 26.78 8.63
N GLY A 69 11.01 26.48 7.97
CA GLY A 69 12.34 26.51 8.58
C GLY A 69 12.59 25.43 9.65
N ARG A 70 11.72 24.43 9.75
CA ARG A 70 11.79 23.34 10.76
C ARG A 70 12.49 22.08 10.24
N TYR A 71 13.01 22.12 9.03
CA TYR A 71 13.76 21.02 8.45
C TYR A 71 15.20 21.01 8.98
N SER A 72 15.54 20.04 9.81
CA SER A 72 16.83 19.92 10.49
C SER A 72 17.67 18.71 10.06
N GLU A 73 17.18 17.93 9.07
CA GLU A 73 17.88 16.72 8.64
C GLU A 73 19.13 17.04 7.82
N ALA A 74 20.17 16.18 7.93
CA ALA A 74 21.42 16.32 7.21
C ALA A 74 21.32 16.08 5.69
N PHE A 75 20.17 15.58 5.18
CA PHE A 75 19.98 15.25 3.78
C PHE A 75 18.92 16.14 3.11
N GLY A 76 19.19 16.60 1.90
CA GLY A 76 18.25 17.46 1.16
C GLY A 76 17.09 16.71 0.53
N LYS A 77 16.04 17.47 0.12
CA LYS A 77 14.81 16.94 -0.52
C LYS A 77 15.07 15.99 -1.69
N ASN A 78 16.09 16.27 -2.50
CA ASN A 78 16.43 15.44 -3.65
C ASN A 78 16.90 14.03 -3.24
N THR A 79 17.49 13.87 -2.06
CA THR A 79 17.89 12.57 -1.51
C THR A 79 16.66 11.74 -1.17
N VAL A 80 15.65 12.35 -0.58
CA VAL A 80 14.37 11.71 -0.24
C VAL A 80 13.62 11.30 -1.51
N TYR A 81 13.47 12.20 -2.47
CA TYR A 81 12.79 11.88 -3.73
C TYR A 81 13.50 10.78 -4.53
N ARG A 82 14.83 10.77 -4.58
CA ARG A 82 15.59 9.68 -5.22
C ARG A 82 15.40 8.35 -4.50
N PHE A 83 15.33 8.36 -3.17
CA PHE A 83 15.03 7.17 -2.39
C PHE A 83 13.63 6.62 -2.70
N LEU A 84 12.59 7.46 -2.65
CA LEU A 84 11.20 7.08 -2.92
C LEU A 84 10.99 6.61 -4.37
N ASN A 85 11.65 7.26 -5.33
CA ASN A 85 11.54 6.95 -6.76
C ASN A 85 12.52 5.86 -7.24
N SER A 86 13.17 5.15 -6.32
CA SER A 86 14.09 4.07 -6.66
C SER A 86 13.39 2.98 -7.48
N VAL A 87 13.88 2.74 -8.69
CA VAL A 87 13.38 1.66 -9.58
C VAL A 87 13.75 0.27 -9.10
N LYS A 88 14.72 0.16 -8.15
CA LYS A 88 15.24 -1.09 -7.61
C LYS A 88 14.50 -1.51 -6.34
N THR A 89 13.98 -0.56 -5.56
CA THR A 89 13.34 -0.84 -4.27
C THR A 89 11.98 -1.50 -4.45
N ASN A 90 11.79 -2.63 -3.80
CA ASN A 90 10.50 -3.32 -3.78
C ASN A 90 9.67 -2.90 -2.56
N TRP A 91 8.96 -1.78 -2.68
CA TRP A 91 8.10 -1.24 -1.61
C TRP A 91 6.96 -2.18 -1.24
N GLU A 92 6.34 -2.86 -2.22
CA GLU A 92 5.30 -3.85 -1.97
C GLU A 92 5.82 -5.01 -1.11
N ARG A 93 7.01 -5.51 -1.41
CA ARG A 93 7.64 -6.54 -0.58
C ARG A 93 7.91 -6.04 0.84
N LEU A 94 8.29 -4.77 0.99
CA LEU A 94 8.52 -4.16 2.31
C LEU A 94 7.24 -4.15 3.15
N THR A 95 6.14 -3.64 2.61
CA THR A 95 4.86 -3.61 3.34
C THR A 95 4.37 -5.01 3.66
N CYS A 96 4.47 -5.92 2.69
CA CYS A 96 4.03 -7.30 2.84
C CYS A 96 4.83 -8.07 3.90
N LEU A 97 6.15 -7.95 3.93
CA LEU A 97 6.98 -8.60 4.94
C LEU A 97 6.85 -7.96 6.33
N LEU A 98 6.69 -6.63 6.38
CA LEU A 98 6.51 -5.92 7.64
C LEU A 98 5.16 -6.28 8.28
N SER A 99 4.07 -6.25 7.52
CA SER A 99 2.76 -6.66 8.00
C SER A 99 2.75 -8.13 8.46
N ALA A 100 3.44 -9.04 7.75
CA ALA A 100 3.58 -10.43 8.18
C ALA A 100 4.27 -10.54 9.55
N ARG A 101 5.34 -9.78 9.78
CA ARG A 101 6.02 -9.75 11.09
C ARG A 101 5.12 -9.22 12.20
N ILE A 102 4.38 -8.15 11.95
CA ILE A 102 3.45 -7.57 12.92
C ILE A 102 2.33 -8.56 13.25
N ILE A 103 1.66 -9.06 12.23
CA ILE A 103 0.53 -9.99 12.39
C ILE A 103 0.97 -11.25 13.11
N ASN A 104 1.97 -11.95 12.60
CA ASN A 104 2.40 -13.26 13.15
C ASN A 104 3.14 -13.12 14.49
N GLY A 105 3.91 -12.05 14.68
CA GLY A 105 4.70 -11.82 15.90
C GLY A 105 3.89 -11.28 17.08
N SER A 106 2.87 -10.47 16.80
CA SER A 106 2.15 -9.73 17.86
C SER A 106 0.65 -9.96 17.83
N ILE A 107 -0.03 -9.70 16.70
CA ILE A 107 -1.49 -9.61 16.65
C ILE A 107 -2.17 -10.96 16.82
N ARG A 108 -1.68 -12.01 16.13
CA ARG A 108 -2.26 -13.37 16.25
C ARG A 108 -2.27 -13.91 17.67
N LYS A 109 -1.32 -13.48 18.51
CA LYS A 109 -1.27 -13.87 19.92
C LYS A 109 -2.41 -13.26 20.75
N LEU A 110 -3.00 -12.18 20.25
CA LEU A 110 -4.12 -11.47 20.88
C LEU A 110 -5.47 -11.88 20.28
N THR A 111 -5.47 -12.68 19.21
CA THR A 111 -6.68 -13.16 18.55
C THR A 111 -7.26 -14.33 19.33
N GLY A 112 -8.53 -14.25 19.75
CA GLY A 112 -9.23 -15.33 20.43
C GLY A 112 -9.47 -16.52 19.50
N THR A 113 -9.64 -17.72 20.09
CA THR A 113 -9.83 -18.99 19.36
C THR A 113 -11.17 -19.06 18.62
N ASP A 114 -12.15 -18.24 19.02
CA ASP A 114 -13.47 -18.07 18.42
C ASP A 114 -13.46 -17.23 17.13
N ARG A 115 -12.35 -16.58 16.82
CA ARG A 115 -12.20 -15.71 15.66
C ARG A 115 -11.55 -16.42 14.49
N GLN A 116 -11.83 -15.93 13.29
CA GLN A 116 -11.27 -16.45 12.06
C GLN A 116 -10.51 -15.35 11.33
N ASP A 117 -9.32 -15.66 10.90
CA ASP A 117 -8.51 -14.77 10.05
C ASP A 117 -9.11 -14.70 8.65
N VAL A 118 -9.22 -13.49 8.14
CA VAL A 118 -9.73 -13.22 6.79
C VAL A 118 -8.81 -12.29 6.02
N PHE A 119 -8.67 -12.52 4.72
CA PHE A 119 -8.18 -11.50 3.81
C PHE A 119 -9.36 -10.66 3.33
N ILE A 120 -9.15 -9.35 3.24
CA ILE A 120 -10.15 -8.41 2.76
C ILE A 120 -9.57 -7.71 1.53
N ILE A 121 -10.31 -7.72 0.43
CA ILE A 121 -9.95 -7.02 -0.80
C ILE A 121 -11.01 -5.98 -1.07
N ASP A 122 -10.56 -4.74 -1.19
CA ASP A 122 -11.40 -3.59 -1.51
C ASP A 122 -10.74 -2.69 -2.55
N ASP A 123 -11.54 -1.96 -3.31
CA ASP A 123 -11.03 -0.94 -4.21
C ASP A 123 -11.62 0.44 -3.89
N SER A 124 -10.76 1.41 -3.91
CA SER A 124 -11.10 2.80 -3.64
C SER A 124 -10.55 3.74 -4.70
N LEU A 125 -11.18 4.90 -4.85
CA LEU A 125 -10.72 5.92 -5.78
C LEU A 125 -9.56 6.73 -5.17
N PHE A 126 -8.37 6.61 -5.77
CA PHE A 126 -7.23 7.46 -5.45
C PHE A 126 -7.18 8.66 -6.40
N LYS A 127 -7.76 9.79 -5.95
CA LYS A 127 -7.90 11.02 -6.76
C LYS A 127 -6.56 11.68 -7.07
N ARG A 128 -6.40 12.18 -8.31
CA ARG A 128 -5.26 12.97 -8.78
C ARG A 128 -5.72 14.13 -9.69
N THR A 129 -6.46 15.07 -9.12
CA THR A 129 -7.10 16.16 -9.86
C THR A 129 -6.12 17.18 -10.43
N GLY A 130 -5.03 17.50 -9.73
CA GLY A 130 -4.03 18.50 -10.15
C GLY A 130 -2.86 17.98 -10.99
N GLY A 131 -2.74 16.68 -11.20
CA GLY A 131 -1.56 16.06 -11.80
C GLY A 131 -1.59 15.95 -13.32
N LYS A 132 -1.26 17.01 -14.07
CA LYS A 132 -1.19 16.95 -15.54
C LYS A 132 -0.16 15.94 -16.07
N LYS A 133 0.93 15.69 -15.34
CA LYS A 133 2.05 14.82 -15.72
C LYS A 133 2.10 13.51 -14.91
N THR A 134 1.02 13.15 -14.20
CA THR A 134 0.99 11.92 -13.42
C THR A 134 0.92 10.72 -14.37
N GLU A 135 1.92 9.86 -14.30
CA GLU A 135 2.05 8.69 -15.16
C GLU A 135 0.87 7.73 -14.97
N LEU A 136 0.34 7.17 -16.06
CA LEU A 136 -0.78 6.23 -16.11
C LEU A 136 -2.08 6.72 -15.46
N CYS A 137 -2.19 8.02 -15.14
CA CYS A 137 -3.41 8.59 -14.59
C CYS A 137 -4.57 8.40 -15.57
N SER A 138 -5.70 7.96 -15.06
CA SER A 138 -6.85 7.58 -15.89
C SER A 138 -8.13 8.25 -15.42
N ARG A 139 -9.15 8.23 -16.26
CA ARG A 139 -10.53 8.50 -15.87
C ARG A 139 -11.09 7.27 -15.17
N VAL A 140 -11.42 7.41 -13.90
CA VAL A 140 -11.97 6.35 -13.06
C VAL A 140 -13.37 6.74 -12.64
N PHE A 141 -14.31 5.81 -12.76
CA PHE A 141 -15.68 6.04 -12.32
C PHE A 141 -15.75 6.02 -10.79
N ASP A 142 -16.33 7.05 -10.22
CA ASP A 142 -16.57 7.19 -8.78
C ASP A 142 -18.03 6.84 -8.49
N HIS A 143 -18.28 5.69 -7.89
CA HIS A 143 -19.61 5.20 -7.59
C HIS A 143 -20.37 6.04 -6.55
N VAL A 144 -19.63 6.78 -5.70
CA VAL A 144 -20.25 7.67 -4.70
C VAL A 144 -20.84 8.93 -5.35
N SER A 145 -20.08 9.58 -6.24
CA SER A 145 -20.54 10.79 -6.92
C SER A 145 -21.15 10.53 -8.30
N MET A 146 -21.21 9.27 -8.76
CA MET A 146 -21.71 8.84 -10.07
C MET A 146 -21.06 9.60 -11.24
N LYS A 147 -19.78 9.95 -11.12
CA LYS A 147 -19.03 10.76 -12.10
C LYS A 147 -17.64 10.18 -12.34
N TYR A 148 -17.11 10.42 -13.55
CA TYR A 148 -15.71 10.11 -13.82
C TYR A 148 -14.78 11.14 -13.17
N LYS A 149 -13.77 10.67 -12.47
CA LYS A 149 -12.71 11.48 -11.85
C LYS A 149 -11.34 11.07 -12.36
N ARG A 150 -10.39 11.99 -12.31
CA ARG A 150 -8.98 11.71 -12.64
C ARG A 150 -8.30 11.04 -11.44
N GLY A 151 -7.64 9.93 -11.68
CA GLY A 151 -6.95 9.20 -10.62
C GLY A 151 -6.64 7.76 -11.00
N PHE A 152 -6.67 6.91 -10.00
CA PHE A 152 -6.43 5.48 -10.07
C PHE A 152 -7.48 4.75 -9.25
N ARG A 153 -7.71 3.49 -9.56
CA ARG A 153 -8.31 2.56 -8.60
C ARG A 153 -7.18 2.05 -7.69
N LEU A 154 -7.32 2.24 -6.39
CA LEU A 154 -6.43 1.65 -5.40
C LEU A 154 -7.04 0.34 -4.92
N LEU A 155 -6.48 -0.76 -5.41
CA LEU A 155 -6.85 -2.09 -4.94
C LEU A 155 -6.01 -2.40 -3.71
N THR A 156 -6.66 -2.66 -2.59
CA THR A 156 -6.04 -2.94 -1.29
C THR A 156 -6.34 -4.37 -0.86
N LEU A 157 -5.32 -5.11 -0.48
CA LEU A 157 -5.42 -6.37 0.24
C LEU A 157 -5.03 -6.12 1.70
N GLY A 158 -5.92 -6.44 2.62
CA GLY A 158 -5.68 -6.41 4.05
C GLY A 158 -5.91 -7.76 4.70
N TRP A 159 -5.50 -7.89 5.96
CA TRP A 159 -5.78 -8.99 6.85
C TRP A 159 -6.59 -8.49 8.04
N SER A 160 -7.54 -9.29 8.51
CA SER A 160 -8.31 -9.00 9.72
C SER A 160 -8.60 -10.28 10.50
N ASP A 161 -8.68 -10.14 11.81
CA ASP A 161 -9.18 -11.13 12.75
C ASP A 161 -10.60 -10.80 13.27
N GLY A 162 -11.28 -9.85 12.61
CA GLY A 162 -12.59 -9.35 13.01
C GLY A 162 -12.52 -8.19 14.03
N ASN A 163 -11.38 -7.95 14.66
CA ASN A 163 -11.15 -6.84 15.61
C ASN A 163 -10.11 -5.83 15.11
N SER A 164 -9.07 -6.34 14.48
CA SER A 164 -7.97 -5.54 13.92
C SER A 164 -7.97 -5.65 12.40
N PHE A 165 -7.55 -4.58 11.72
CA PHE A 165 -7.33 -4.57 10.28
C PHE A 165 -5.92 -4.11 9.97
N PHE A 166 -5.20 -4.90 9.15
CA PHE A 166 -3.85 -4.59 8.69
C PHE A 166 -3.76 -4.57 7.17
N PRO A 167 -3.44 -3.45 6.54
CA PRO A 167 -3.16 -3.41 5.12
C PRO A 167 -1.85 -4.16 4.81
N ILE A 168 -1.88 -5.03 3.80
CA ILE A 168 -0.73 -5.84 3.37
C ILE A 168 -0.14 -5.28 2.08
N ILE A 169 -0.97 -5.15 1.05
CA ILE A 169 -0.58 -4.74 -0.30
C ILE A 169 -1.57 -3.70 -0.81
N GLY A 170 -1.04 -2.63 -1.40
CA GLY A 170 -1.83 -1.66 -2.16
C GLY A 170 -1.29 -1.54 -3.58
N ARG A 171 -2.16 -1.61 -4.58
CA ARG A 171 -1.80 -1.48 -6.01
C ARG A 171 -2.67 -0.45 -6.70
N LEU A 172 -2.04 0.51 -7.34
CA LEU A 172 -2.72 1.49 -8.18
C LEU A 172 -2.97 0.91 -9.57
N LEU A 173 -4.24 0.91 -9.98
CA LEU A 173 -4.67 0.45 -11.30
C LEU A 173 -5.09 1.66 -12.14
N GLY A 174 -4.56 1.72 -13.35
CA GLY A 174 -4.97 2.64 -14.40
C GLY A 174 -5.89 1.96 -15.41
N SER A 175 -6.18 2.64 -16.50
CA SER A 175 -6.95 2.08 -17.60
C SER A 175 -6.02 1.65 -18.73
N SER A 176 -6.23 0.45 -19.29
CA SER A 176 -5.60 0.02 -20.52
C SER A 176 -6.22 0.65 -21.76
N LYS A 177 -7.43 1.25 -21.65
CA LYS A 177 -8.14 1.90 -22.76
C LYS A 177 -7.58 3.30 -22.99
N ALA A 178 -7.06 3.56 -24.20
CA ALA A 178 -6.41 4.82 -24.55
C ALA A 178 -7.29 6.06 -24.29
N HIS A 179 -8.60 6.00 -24.58
CA HIS A 179 -9.53 7.11 -24.38
C HIS A 179 -9.75 7.48 -22.89
N ASN A 180 -9.46 6.56 -21.98
CA ASN A 180 -9.54 6.80 -20.53
C ASN A 180 -8.21 7.28 -19.94
N MET A 181 -7.10 7.12 -20.66
CA MET A 181 -5.79 7.55 -20.17
C MET A 181 -5.64 9.05 -20.34
N VAL A 182 -5.36 9.76 -19.26
CA VAL A 182 -5.18 11.22 -19.23
C VAL A 182 -3.77 11.62 -18.79
N GLY A 183 -3.00 10.67 -18.30
CA GLY A 183 -1.60 10.84 -17.92
C GLY A 183 -0.66 10.49 -19.05
N ILE A 184 0.64 10.65 -18.75
CA ILE A 184 1.73 10.26 -19.66
C ILE A 184 2.11 8.80 -19.46
N THR A 185 2.75 8.22 -20.47
CA THR A 185 3.45 6.92 -20.35
C THR A 185 4.95 7.17 -20.42
N LYS A 186 5.71 6.44 -19.59
CA LYS A 186 7.18 6.45 -19.62
C LYS A 186 7.68 5.07 -20.02
N GLN A 187 8.74 5.03 -20.78
CA GLN A 187 9.43 3.80 -21.09
C GLN A 187 10.46 3.47 -20.03
N PHE A 188 10.57 2.19 -19.66
CA PHE A 188 11.52 1.66 -18.70
C PHE A 188 12.11 0.37 -19.24
N ASP A 189 13.30 0.01 -18.79
CA ASP A 189 13.85 -1.33 -19.06
C ASP A 189 12.82 -2.38 -18.58
N GLN A 190 12.36 -3.21 -19.52
CA GLN A 190 11.30 -4.21 -19.31
C GLN A 190 11.65 -5.24 -18.23
N ARG A 191 12.93 -5.43 -17.93
CA ARG A 191 13.42 -6.30 -16.86
C ARG A 191 13.31 -5.66 -15.48
N SER A 192 13.11 -4.34 -15.42
CA SER A 192 13.06 -3.60 -14.17
C SER A 192 11.76 -3.85 -13.40
N LEU A 193 11.84 -3.71 -12.08
CA LEU A 193 10.66 -3.76 -11.21
C LEU A 193 9.65 -2.64 -11.56
N ALA A 194 10.17 -1.48 -11.97
CA ALA A 194 9.36 -0.36 -12.40
C ALA A 194 8.50 -0.69 -13.63
N ALA A 195 9.06 -1.37 -14.64
CA ALA A 195 8.30 -1.82 -15.81
C ALA A 195 7.23 -2.86 -15.43
N LYS A 196 7.57 -3.84 -14.58
CA LYS A 196 6.62 -4.85 -14.09
C LYS A 196 5.42 -4.22 -13.39
N ARG A 197 5.64 -3.23 -12.52
CA ARG A 197 4.55 -2.50 -11.83
C ARG A 197 3.64 -1.76 -12.80
N ARG A 198 4.19 -1.16 -13.86
CA ARG A 198 3.40 -0.44 -14.87
C ARG A 198 2.55 -1.38 -15.70
N LYS A 199 3.12 -2.51 -16.10
CA LYS A 199 2.35 -3.56 -16.77
C LYS A 199 1.20 -4.04 -15.90
N GLN A 200 1.46 -4.28 -14.63
CA GLN A 200 0.45 -4.70 -13.66
C GLN A 200 -0.63 -3.63 -13.43
N ALA A 201 -0.27 -2.34 -13.40
CA ALA A 201 -1.23 -1.24 -13.26
C ALA A 201 -2.26 -1.17 -14.42
N LEU A 202 -1.94 -1.76 -15.56
CA LEU A 202 -2.83 -1.84 -16.73
C LEU A 202 -3.50 -3.22 -16.89
N SER A 203 -3.26 -4.14 -15.95
CA SER A 203 -3.84 -5.48 -15.98
C SER A 203 -5.27 -5.48 -15.43
N LYS A 204 -6.02 -6.54 -15.70
CA LYS A 204 -7.38 -6.72 -15.21
C LYS A 204 -7.37 -6.82 -13.67
N ALA A 205 -8.28 -6.12 -13.01
CA ALA A 205 -8.31 -6.04 -11.53
C ALA A 205 -8.41 -7.42 -10.87
N THR A 206 -9.18 -8.36 -11.42
CA THR A 206 -9.31 -9.72 -10.88
C THR A 206 -8.02 -10.54 -10.99
N ASP A 207 -7.21 -10.34 -12.04
CA ASP A 207 -5.90 -10.98 -12.15
C ASP A 207 -4.91 -10.37 -11.15
N VAL A 208 -4.99 -9.05 -10.95
CA VAL A 208 -4.19 -8.35 -9.95
C VAL A 208 -4.56 -8.80 -8.54
N MET A 209 -5.84 -8.97 -8.24
CA MET A 209 -6.35 -9.50 -6.97
C MET A 209 -5.74 -10.88 -6.66
N LEU A 210 -5.80 -11.80 -7.61
CA LEU A 210 -5.24 -13.15 -7.44
C LEU A 210 -3.72 -13.13 -7.21
N ASP A 211 -3.00 -12.27 -7.95
CA ASP A 211 -1.56 -12.10 -7.76
C ASP A 211 -1.21 -11.47 -6.38
N MET A 212 -2.04 -10.56 -5.87
CA MET A 212 -1.89 -10.01 -4.51
C MET A 212 -2.05 -11.10 -3.45
N LEU A 213 -3.07 -11.97 -3.56
CA LEU A 213 -3.27 -13.10 -2.65
C LEU A 213 -2.05 -14.04 -2.66
N LYS A 214 -1.59 -14.44 -3.85
CA LYS A 214 -0.39 -15.29 -3.98
C LYS A 214 0.86 -14.63 -3.39
N THR A 215 1.00 -13.32 -3.55
CA THR A 215 2.13 -12.56 -3.00
C THR A 215 2.08 -12.53 -1.47
N ALA A 216 0.90 -12.32 -0.89
CA ALA A 216 0.70 -12.35 0.56
C ALA A 216 0.97 -13.73 1.15
N LEU A 217 0.45 -14.80 0.55
CA LEU A 217 0.70 -16.18 0.98
C LEU A 217 2.21 -16.53 0.94
N LYS A 218 2.91 -16.15 -0.14
CA LYS A 218 4.37 -16.33 -0.26
C LYS A 218 5.18 -15.55 0.78
N ALA A 219 4.65 -14.45 1.30
CA ALA A 219 5.28 -13.65 2.33
C ALA A 219 5.01 -14.16 3.76
N GLY A 220 4.28 -15.27 3.91
CA GLY A 220 3.97 -15.89 5.19
C GLY A 220 2.67 -15.39 5.85
N HIS A 221 1.82 -14.68 5.11
CA HIS A 221 0.46 -14.44 5.56
C HIS A 221 -0.41 -15.69 5.39
N SER A 222 -1.36 -15.87 6.28
CA SER A 222 -2.39 -16.88 6.14
C SER A 222 -3.74 -16.33 6.59
N ALA A 223 -4.79 -16.81 5.95
CA ALA A 223 -6.18 -16.55 6.35
C ALA A 223 -7.03 -17.71 5.86
N LYS A 224 -8.18 -17.95 6.51
CA LYS A 224 -9.10 -19.03 6.15
C LYS A 224 -10.02 -18.64 4.99
N TYR A 225 -10.37 -17.35 4.94
CA TYR A 225 -11.32 -16.82 3.97
C TYR A 225 -10.78 -15.59 3.27
N VAL A 226 -11.32 -15.32 2.08
CA VAL A 226 -11.15 -14.04 1.36
C VAL A 226 -12.50 -13.37 1.26
N LEU A 227 -12.58 -12.10 1.72
CA LEU A 227 -13.77 -11.26 1.60
C LEU A 227 -13.52 -10.21 0.52
N PHE A 228 -14.51 -10.02 -0.35
CA PHE A 228 -14.50 -8.94 -1.34
C PHE A 228 -15.92 -8.57 -1.77
N ASP A 229 -16.07 -7.38 -2.33
CA ASP A 229 -17.34 -6.85 -2.79
C ASP A 229 -17.87 -7.59 -4.04
N THR A 230 -19.15 -7.45 -4.31
CA THR A 230 -19.89 -8.01 -5.45
C THR A 230 -19.23 -7.75 -6.80
N TRP A 231 -18.48 -6.65 -6.97
CA TRP A 231 -17.73 -6.33 -8.18
C TRP A 231 -16.70 -7.39 -8.58
N PHE A 232 -16.20 -8.15 -7.63
CA PHE A 232 -15.23 -9.22 -7.85
C PHE A 232 -15.86 -10.61 -7.77
N SER A 233 -17.16 -10.72 -7.53
CA SER A 233 -17.89 -11.98 -7.28
C SER A 233 -18.21 -12.78 -8.56
N ASN A 234 -17.31 -12.78 -9.53
CA ASN A 234 -17.42 -13.60 -10.71
C ASN A 234 -17.14 -15.09 -10.35
N PRO A 235 -18.01 -16.05 -10.69
CA PRO A 235 -17.81 -17.48 -10.40
C PRO A 235 -16.44 -18.00 -10.87
N LYS A 236 -15.95 -17.56 -12.03
CA LYS A 236 -14.63 -17.95 -12.53
C LYS A 236 -13.50 -17.53 -11.59
N ASP A 237 -13.57 -16.31 -11.03
CA ASP A 237 -12.53 -15.81 -10.15
C ASP A 237 -12.60 -16.45 -8.76
N ILE A 238 -13.81 -16.80 -8.27
CA ILE A 238 -14.02 -17.59 -7.06
C ILE A 238 -13.37 -18.98 -7.19
N ILE A 239 -13.63 -19.68 -8.30
CA ILE A 239 -13.00 -20.97 -8.59
C ILE A 239 -11.48 -20.86 -8.65
N ARG A 240 -10.95 -19.82 -9.28
CA ARG A 240 -9.49 -19.56 -9.34
C ARG A 240 -8.88 -19.33 -7.95
N ILE A 241 -9.54 -18.57 -7.08
CA ILE A 241 -9.06 -18.37 -5.70
C ILE A 241 -9.02 -19.70 -4.96
N HIS A 242 -10.08 -20.50 -5.07
CA HIS A 242 -10.12 -21.81 -4.42
C HIS A 242 -9.03 -22.75 -4.96
N SER A 243 -8.90 -22.88 -6.29
CA SER A 243 -7.95 -23.82 -6.90
C SER A 243 -6.49 -23.37 -6.77
N GLU A 244 -6.19 -22.08 -6.91
CA GLU A 244 -4.82 -21.57 -6.98
C GLU A 244 -4.28 -21.09 -5.63
N CYS A 245 -5.15 -20.65 -4.71
CA CYS A 245 -4.77 -20.17 -3.37
C CYS A 245 -5.24 -21.09 -2.24
N ARG A 246 -6.07 -22.10 -2.51
CA ARG A 246 -6.67 -23.03 -1.54
C ARG A 246 -7.46 -22.29 -0.44
N MET A 247 -8.20 -21.26 -0.82
CA MET A 247 -8.95 -20.42 0.09
C MET A 247 -10.43 -20.43 -0.26
N ASN A 248 -11.28 -20.34 0.77
CA ASN A 248 -12.70 -20.13 0.60
C ASN A 248 -13.00 -18.62 0.47
N THR A 249 -14.07 -18.28 -0.27
CA THR A 249 -14.47 -16.90 -0.47
C THR A 249 -15.77 -16.61 0.24
N ILE A 250 -15.88 -15.41 0.81
CA ILE A 250 -17.12 -14.87 1.34
C ILE A 250 -17.42 -13.61 0.52
N VAL A 251 -18.55 -13.63 -0.17
CA VAL A 251 -18.94 -12.52 -1.04
C VAL A 251 -20.39 -12.12 -0.75
N SER A 252 -20.64 -10.81 -0.80
CA SER A 252 -22.02 -10.33 -0.79
C SER A 252 -22.62 -10.60 -2.17
N VAL A 253 -23.72 -11.35 -2.21
CA VAL A 253 -24.46 -11.57 -3.46
C VAL A 253 -25.47 -10.44 -3.60
N GLY A 254 -25.25 -9.55 -4.56
CA GLY A 254 -26.23 -8.52 -4.89
C GLY A 254 -27.55 -9.17 -5.30
N LYS A 255 -28.66 -8.78 -4.66
CA LYS A 255 -29.98 -9.12 -5.17
C LYS A 255 -30.08 -8.59 -6.60
N LYS A 256 -30.23 -9.47 -7.60
CA LYS A 256 -30.75 -9.05 -8.89
C LYS A 256 -32.12 -8.43 -8.60
N GLY A 257 -32.26 -7.15 -8.88
CA GLY A 257 -33.58 -6.54 -8.87
C GLY A 257 -34.53 -7.36 -9.78
N PRO A 258 -35.84 -7.37 -9.52
CA PRO A 258 -36.78 -8.05 -10.39
C PRO A 258 -36.60 -7.48 -11.82
N THR A 259 -36.39 -8.38 -12.78
CA THR A 259 -36.39 -8.10 -14.22
C THR A 259 -37.77 -7.62 -14.64
#